data_4363d7332e2e44021ac50ba97bd1fbfb
#
_entry.id   4363d7332e2e44021ac50ba97bd1fbfb
#
_cell.length_a   1.000
_cell.length_b   1.000
_cell.length_c   1.000
_cell.angle_alpha   90.00
_cell.angle_beta   90.00
_cell.angle_gamma   90.00
#
_symmetry.space_group_name_H-M   'P 1'
#
loop_
_entity.id
_entity.type
_entity.pdbx_description
1 polymer ?
#
loop_
_entity_poly.entity_id
_entity_poly.type
_entity_poly.pdbx_seq_one_letter_code
_entity_poly.pdbx_strand_id
1 'polypeptide(L)' 'MICIKTKIPKEICEIDDELKAIYHSHDSICIWVFKTRDDRNKFMDETIGMLKKDREDYFISNYQ' A
#
# COMPACT_ATOMS: atom_id res chain seq x y z
N MET A 1 -4.01 3.51 4.30
CA MET A 1 -4.16 3.30 2.84
C MET A 1 -4.72 4.53 2.17
N ILE A 2 -4.21 4.85 1.00
CA ILE A 2 -4.72 5.93 0.16
C ILE A 2 -5.22 5.32 -1.14
N CYS A 3 -6.50 5.53 -1.49
CA CYS A 3 -7.07 5.04 -2.74
C CYS A 3 -7.30 6.20 -3.71
N ILE A 4 -6.78 6.06 -4.91
CA ILE A 4 -6.77 7.13 -5.91
C ILE A 4 -7.42 6.62 -7.19
N LYS A 5 -8.35 7.41 -7.76
CA LYS A 5 -9.05 7.02 -8.98
C LYS A 5 -8.45 7.61 -10.25
N THR A 6 -7.61 8.62 -10.13
CA THR A 6 -7.03 9.29 -11.29
C THR A 6 -5.53 9.46 -11.14
N LYS A 7 -5.09 10.60 -10.66
CA LYS A 7 -3.67 10.95 -10.57
C LYS A 7 -3.14 10.73 -9.17
N ILE A 8 -1.95 10.14 -9.07
CA ILE A 8 -1.28 9.99 -7.78
C ILE A 8 -0.85 11.37 -7.28
N PRO A 9 -1.20 11.76 -6.03
CA PRO A 9 -0.78 13.05 -5.49
C PRO A 9 0.74 13.19 -5.48
N LYS A 10 1.22 14.42 -5.64
CA LYS A 10 2.65 14.69 -5.70
C LYS A 10 3.39 14.21 -4.45
N GLU A 11 2.77 14.40 -3.29
CA GLU A 11 3.37 14.00 -2.02
C GLU A 11 3.65 12.49 -1.98
N ILE A 12 2.77 11.71 -2.58
CA ILE A 12 2.95 10.26 -2.65
C ILE A 12 4.00 9.90 -3.69
N CYS A 13 4.05 10.62 -4.81
CA CYS A 13 5.07 10.40 -5.84
C CYS A 13 6.48 10.68 -5.33
N GLU A 14 6.62 11.59 -4.39
CA GLU A 14 7.92 11.96 -3.81
C GLU A 14 8.43 10.92 -2.81
N ILE A 15 7.56 10.03 -2.34
CA ILE A 15 7.98 8.96 -1.44
C ILE A 15 8.73 7.90 -2.24
N ASP A 16 9.82 7.40 -1.66
CA ASP A 16 10.63 6.34 -2.28
C ASP A 16 9.76 5.13 -2.60
N ASP A 17 9.87 4.62 -3.83
CA ASP A 17 9.11 3.46 -4.26
C ASP A 17 9.37 2.23 -3.39
N GLU A 18 10.54 2.14 -2.79
CA GLU A 18 10.88 1.03 -1.89
C GLU A 18 10.05 1.05 -0.60
N LEU A 19 9.43 2.18 -0.28
CA LEU A 19 8.63 2.34 0.93
C LEU A 19 7.13 2.28 0.66
N LYS A 20 6.73 2.04 -0.58
CA LYS A 20 5.33 1.99 -0.97
C LYS A 20 4.92 0.60 -1.42
N ALA A 21 3.73 0.16 -0.99
CA ALA A 21 3.06 -1.01 -1.54
C ALA A 21 1.86 -0.53 -2.33
N ILE A 22 1.77 -0.92 -3.60
CA ILE A 22 0.72 -0.44 -4.50
C ILE A 22 -0.15 -1.62 -4.93
N TYR A 23 -1.46 -1.44 -4.81
CA TYR A 23 -2.43 -2.43 -5.22
C TYR A 23 -3.38 -1.82 -6.24
N HIS A 24 -3.38 -2.40 -7.45
CA HIS A 24 -4.27 -1.97 -8.53
C HIS A 24 -5.58 -2.72 -8.42
N SER A 25 -6.67 -2.01 -8.17
CA SER A 25 -7.99 -2.59 -8.19
C SER A 25 -8.72 -2.17 -9.48
N HIS A 26 -9.96 -2.66 -9.64
CA HIS A 26 -10.74 -2.41 -10.85
C HIS A 26 -10.93 -0.93 -11.13
N ASP A 27 -11.16 -0.14 -10.10
CA ASP A 27 -11.54 1.28 -10.26
C ASP A 27 -10.62 2.25 -9.53
N SER A 28 -9.57 1.77 -8.90
CA SER A 28 -8.68 2.65 -8.13
C SER A 28 -7.31 2.00 -7.91
N ILE A 29 -6.38 2.84 -7.47
CA ILE A 29 -5.04 2.39 -7.05
C ILE A 29 -4.93 2.70 -5.56
N CYS A 30 -4.60 1.68 -4.76
CA CYS A 30 -4.47 1.83 -3.32
C CYS A 30 -3.00 1.73 -2.93
N ILE A 31 -2.55 2.63 -2.05
CA ILE A 31 -1.15 2.75 -1.68
C ILE A 31 -1.00 2.71 -0.17
N TRP A 32 -0.08 1.85 0.31
CA TRP A 32 0.33 1.80 1.70
C TRP A 32 1.77 2.28 1.81
N VAL A 33 2.05 3.14 2.78
CA VAL A 33 3.39 3.71 2.99
C VAL A 33 3.98 3.16 4.28
N PHE A 34 5.25 2.77 4.23
CA PHE A 34 5.95 2.15 5.34
C PHE A 34 7.17 2.96 5.74
N LYS A 35 7.65 2.73 6.96
CA LYS A 35 8.85 3.42 7.47
C LYS A 35 10.13 2.81 6.94
N THR A 36 10.11 1.52 6.61
CA THR A 36 11.28 0.80 6.14
C THR A 36 10.93 -0.09 4.95
N ARG A 37 11.95 -0.38 4.15
CA ARG A 37 11.81 -1.31 3.04
C ARG A 37 11.46 -2.72 3.50
N ASP A 38 12.02 -3.14 4.61
CA ASP A 38 11.75 -4.47 5.15
C ASP A 38 10.28 -4.63 5.52
N ASP A 39 9.69 -3.62 6.16
CA ASP A 39 8.27 -3.63 6.49
C ASP A 39 7.41 -3.71 5.24
N ARG A 40 7.75 -2.94 4.21
CA ARG A 40 7.02 -2.96 2.95
C ARG A 40 7.09 -4.35 2.30
N ASN A 41 8.28 -4.94 2.23
CA ASN A 41 8.47 -6.25 1.64
C ASN A 41 7.72 -7.33 2.42
N LYS A 42 7.77 -7.26 3.73
CA LYS A 42 7.07 -8.20 4.60
C LYS A 42 5.56 -8.10 4.40
N PHE A 43 5.02 -6.88 4.34
CA PHE A 43 3.60 -6.66 4.09
C PHE A 43 3.17 -7.27 2.76
N MET A 44 3.93 -7.04 1.71
CA MET A 44 3.60 -7.57 0.39
C MET A 44 3.60 -9.09 0.37
N ASP A 45 4.57 -9.71 1.04
CA ASP A 45 4.64 -11.18 1.12
C ASP A 45 3.46 -11.75 1.92
N GLU A 46 3.13 -11.12 3.03
CA GLU A 46 2.08 -11.61 3.92
C GLU A 46 0.67 -11.38 3.39
N THR A 47 0.51 -10.45 2.45
CA THR A 47 -0.81 -10.13 1.90
C THR A 47 -1.04 -10.65 0.49
N ILE A 48 -0.17 -11.52 -0.01
CA ILE A 48 -0.34 -12.12 -1.33
C ILE A 48 -1.70 -12.84 -1.38
N GLY A 49 -2.47 -12.51 -2.42
CA GLY A 49 -3.79 -13.12 -2.62
C GLY A 49 -4.92 -12.49 -1.82
N MET A 50 -4.63 -11.54 -0.95
CA MET A 50 -5.66 -10.85 -0.19
C MET A 50 -6.37 -9.81 -1.03
N LEU A 51 -7.67 -9.58 -0.73
CA LEU A 51 -8.42 -8.49 -1.31
C LEU A 51 -8.00 -7.17 -0.67
N LYS A 52 -8.37 -6.06 -1.32
CA LYS A 52 -8.01 -4.72 -0.84
C LYS A 52 -8.42 -4.49 0.62
N LYS A 53 -9.64 -4.86 0.97
CA LYS A 53 -10.15 -4.68 2.32
C LYS A 53 -9.33 -5.47 3.33
N ASP A 54 -8.99 -6.71 2.99
CA ASP A 54 -8.23 -7.56 3.89
C ASP A 54 -6.82 -7.04 4.09
N ARG A 55 -6.22 -6.48 3.04
CA ARG A 55 -4.92 -5.83 3.15
C ARG A 55 -4.96 -4.63 4.07
N GLU A 56 -6.00 -3.82 3.98
CA GLU A 56 -6.16 -2.66 4.84
C GLU A 56 -6.30 -3.06 6.30
N ASP A 57 -7.15 -4.06 6.57
CA ASP A 57 -7.33 -4.56 7.92
C ASP A 57 -6.01 -5.11 8.49
N TYR A 58 -5.26 -5.83 7.68
CA TYR A 58 -3.97 -6.36 8.08
C TYR A 58 -2.96 -5.25 8.37
N PHE A 59 -2.94 -4.24 7.52
CA PHE A 59 -2.04 -3.08 7.69
C PHE A 59 -2.34 -2.35 9.00
N ILE A 60 -3.61 -2.08 9.26
CA ILE A 60 -4.01 -1.38 10.49
C ILE A 60 -3.63 -2.20 11.72
N SER A 61 -3.81 -3.51 11.67
CA SER A 61 -3.54 -4.37 12.81
C SER A 61 -2.04 -4.58 13.08
N ASN A 62 -1.18 -4.48 12.08
CA ASN A 62 0.22 -4.87 12.21
C ASN A 62 1.24 -3.76 11.94
N TYR A 63 0.86 -2.72 11.22
CA TYR A 63 1.82 -1.68 10.78
C TYR A 63 1.41 -0.27 11.12
N GLN A 64 0.28 -0.08 11.75
CA GLN A 64 -0.18 1.26 12.11
C GLN A 64 -0.22 1.47 13.62
#